data_b694bedc8225f3df4fc5cedb9532fd93
#
_entry.id   b694bedc8225f3df4fc5cedb9532fd93
#
_cell.length_a   1.000
_cell.length_b   1.000
_cell.length_c   1.000
_cell.angle_alpha   90.00
_cell.angle_beta   90.00
_cell.angle_gamma   90.00
#
_symmetry.space_group_name_H-M   'P 1'
#
loop_
_entity.id
_entity.type
_entity.pdbx_description
1 polymer ?
#
loop_
_entity_poly.entity_id
_entity_poly.type
_entity_poly.pdbx_seq_one_letter_code
_entity_poly.pdbx_strand_id
1 'polypeptide(L)'
;MKTKTWLAAGLLAAIAFTPSAYAGGTLRLDEVAVGELDPAKASDYADSILMFNVYDTLVLPRQGGAGHVPHLASNWEIDGATYTFNLRDDVAFQSGNPLRAEDVVYSVERMTALGAGYSYLFRGVTATAVDSLTVSFTLETPYSPFIAALVRLPIVDKALVEDNKGDEEWGETFLSSNGAGTGAYIVTSHNPQEETVMTKNDNYFLGVAEAAPDTVRLRYGLEAATVRTLIARGEHDIASQWLPPEVVRALSEDGAQLFSETGTGAFYLKMNTTKPPLDDVNCRRAFAAAFDYDTAIQMIAITDDVSAGSPATGAIPVGMFGANGPERVQTQNMEKAREYLATCAYDPAEISLEVSWIAEVPLEERFALLFQSNLAQLGVQSEIIKLPWALFSEQVSNPENTPHFSQIFVNAVTGDPDTLLYGMYHSTSAGTWQSPENLNDAEVDAYLEEGRTATTEAARETAYSKLNTRLMDLAPTIYGFDRQSIFAASNRVNAPAISDPSQAFGLDGMGFSFRLMEVVDD
;
A
#
# COMPACT_ATOMS: atom_id res chain seq x y z
N MET A 1 44.32 -44.73 -60.45
CA MET A 1 44.19 -44.44 -59.02
C MET A 1 42.98 -43.54 -58.83
N LYS A 2 41.85 -44.10 -58.22
CA LYS A 2 40.59 -43.36 -58.01
C LYS A 2 40.51 -43.00 -56.54
N THR A 3 40.60 -41.72 -56.23
CA THR A 3 40.37 -41.16 -54.86
C THR A 3 38.87 -41.04 -54.60
N LYS A 4 38.42 -41.68 -53.56
CA LYS A 4 37.03 -41.57 -53.03
C LYS A 4 36.99 -40.49 -51.98
N THR A 5 36.25 -39.43 -52.24
CA THR A 5 35.90 -38.37 -51.26
C THR A 5 34.68 -38.79 -50.46
N TRP A 6 34.78 -38.83 -49.15
CA TRP A 6 33.65 -39.03 -48.21
C TRP A 6 33.11 -37.66 -47.79
N LEU A 7 31.85 -37.38 -48.14
CA LEU A 7 31.10 -36.26 -47.56
C LEU A 7 30.45 -36.76 -46.26
N ALA A 8 30.87 -36.17 -45.14
CA ALA A 8 30.20 -36.31 -43.87
C ALA A 8 29.05 -35.29 -43.78
N ALA A 9 27.80 -35.74 -43.81
CA ALA A 9 26.64 -34.92 -43.56
C ALA A 9 26.44 -34.80 -42.04
N GLY A 10 26.75 -33.63 -41.46
CA GLY A 10 26.43 -33.29 -40.07
C GLY A 10 24.94 -32.95 -39.94
N LEU A 11 24.18 -33.75 -39.24
CA LEU A 11 22.82 -33.41 -38.78
C LEU A 11 22.96 -32.39 -37.62
N LEU A 12 22.65 -31.12 -37.85
CA LEU A 12 22.35 -30.18 -36.81
C LEU A 12 20.91 -30.45 -36.31
N ALA A 13 20.79 -31.04 -35.13
CA ALA A 13 19.53 -31.09 -34.42
C ALA A 13 19.25 -29.67 -33.85
N ALA A 14 18.38 -28.93 -34.52
CA ALA A 14 17.80 -27.71 -33.94
C ALA A 14 16.90 -28.12 -32.77
N ILE A 15 17.35 -27.85 -31.53
CA ILE A 15 16.50 -27.90 -30.37
C ILE A 15 15.54 -26.71 -30.51
N ALA A 16 14.32 -26.98 -30.94
CA ALA A 16 13.23 -26.03 -30.91
C ALA A 16 12.87 -25.83 -29.43
N PHE A 17 13.28 -24.73 -28.84
CA PHE A 17 12.65 -24.21 -27.62
C PHE A 17 11.21 -23.87 -28.03
N THR A 18 10.26 -24.73 -27.73
CA THR A 18 8.85 -24.36 -27.69
C THR A 18 8.69 -23.49 -26.45
N PRO A 19 8.28 -22.21 -26.57
CA PRO A 19 7.85 -21.49 -25.41
C PRO A 19 6.73 -22.30 -24.75
N SER A 20 6.83 -22.53 -23.44
CA SER A 20 5.68 -23.07 -22.67
C SER A 20 4.53 -22.11 -22.90
N ALA A 21 3.44 -22.61 -23.45
CA ALA A 21 2.24 -21.81 -23.63
C ALA A 21 1.64 -21.60 -22.23
N TYR A 22 1.56 -20.37 -21.79
CA TYR A 22 0.74 -20.00 -20.65
C TYR A 22 -0.72 -20.26 -21.05
N ALA A 23 -1.48 -20.99 -20.26
CA ALA A 23 -2.79 -21.49 -20.64
C ALA A 23 -3.81 -21.25 -19.53
N GLY A 24 -4.05 -20.02 -19.11
CA GLY A 24 -5.13 -19.74 -18.15
C GLY A 24 -5.00 -20.56 -16.85
N GLY A 25 -5.91 -21.46 -16.60
CA GLY A 25 -5.88 -22.38 -15.45
C GLY A 25 -6.32 -21.75 -14.12
N THR A 26 -5.95 -22.39 -13.00
CA THR A 26 -6.33 -21.92 -11.66
C THR A 26 -5.14 -21.30 -10.93
N LEU A 27 -5.29 -20.06 -10.51
CA LEU A 27 -4.40 -19.37 -9.55
C LEU A 27 -4.93 -19.56 -8.12
N ARG A 28 -4.07 -19.99 -7.21
CA ARG A 28 -4.40 -20.22 -5.80
C ARG A 28 -3.49 -19.37 -4.93
N LEU A 29 -4.08 -18.48 -4.14
CA LEU A 29 -3.36 -17.63 -3.20
C LEU A 29 -4.09 -17.60 -1.86
N ASP A 30 -3.41 -17.14 -0.82
CA ASP A 30 -3.99 -16.98 0.51
C ASP A 30 -3.79 -15.59 1.09
N GLU A 31 -4.70 -15.22 1.98
CA GLU A 31 -4.59 -14.07 2.86
C GLU A 31 -4.98 -14.45 4.29
N VAL A 32 -4.46 -13.69 5.28
CA VAL A 32 -4.73 -13.93 6.70
C VAL A 32 -6.15 -13.50 7.06
N ALA A 33 -6.54 -12.31 6.56
CA ALA A 33 -7.87 -11.75 6.77
C ALA A 33 -8.84 -12.19 5.66
N VAL A 34 -10.11 -12.25 6.01
CA VAL A 34 -11.20 -12.43 5.04
C VAL A 34 -11.37 -11.14 4.27
N GLY A 35 -11.37 -11.22 2.94
CA GLY A 35 -11.62 -10.05 2.10
C GLY A 35 -13.10 -9.64 2.13
N GLU A 36 -13.36 -8.34 2.31
CA GLU A 36 -14.69 -7.74 2.21
C GLU A 36 -15.10 -7.59 0.74
N LEU A 37 -16.31 -8.00 0.39
CA LEU A 37 -16.86 -7.85 -0.97
C LEU A 37 -17.61 -6.53 -1.16
N ASP A 38 -18.12 -5.94 -0.09
CA ASP A 38 -18.79 -4.65 -0.13
C ASP A 38 -17.78 -3.50 -0.26
N PRO A 39 -17.71 -2.82 -1.43
CA PRO A 39 -16.68 -1.81 -1.66
C PRO A 39 -16.76 -0.59 -0.74
N ALA A 40 -17.92 -0.33 -0.13
CA ALA A 40 -18.05 0.76 0.84
C ALA A 40 -17.51 0.43 2.23
N LYS A 41 -17.20 -0.85 2.50
CA LYS A 41 -16.63 -1.32 3.77
C LYS A 41 -15.17 -1.73 3.66
N ALA A 42 -14.71 -1.99 2.45
CA ALA A 42 -13.34 -2.41 2.15
C ALA A 42 -12.30 -1.41 2.69
N SER A 43 -11.27 -1.90 3.40
CA SER A 43 -10.27 -1.04 4.04
C SER A 43 -8.89 -1.68 4.25
N ASP A 44 -8.72 -2.97 4.01
CA ASP A 44 -7.46 -3.67 4.23
C ASP A 44 -6.83 -4.22 2.93
N TYR A 45 -5.74 -4.99 3.09
CA TYR A 45 -4.99 -5.52 1.97
C TYR A 45 -5.78 -6.62 1.21
N ALA A 46 -6.43 -7.54 1.93
CA ALA A 46 -7.23 -8.60 1.33
C ALA A 46 -8.43 -8.03 0.56
N ASP A 47 -9.06 -6.97 1.11
CA ASP A 47 -10.12 -6.21 0.45
C ASP A 47 -9.61 -5.59 -0.85
N SER A 48 -8.42 -4.98 -0.84
CA SER A 48 -7.83 -4.34 -2.02
C SER A 48 -7.64 -5.35 -3.15
N ILE A 49 -7.21 -6.58 -2.87
CA ILE A 49 -7.10 -7.66 -3.87
C ILE A 49 -8.46 -7.92 -4.54
N LEU A 50 -9.55 -7.97 -3.75
CA LEU A 50 -10.89 -8.19 -4.30
C LEU A 50 -11.38 -6.97 -5.08
N MET A 51 -11.22 -5.78 -4.51
CA MET A 51 -11.73 -4.54 -5.13
C MET A 51 -11.14 -4.29 -6.51
N PHE A 52 -9.82 -4.46 -6.69
CA PHE A 52 -9.15 -4.20 -7.96
C PHE A 52 -9.38 -5.28 -9.05
N ASN A 53 -10.06 -6.36 -8.73
CA ASN A 53 -10.38 -7.42 -9.68
C ASN A 53 -11.89 -7.55 -9.96
N VAL A 54 -12.73 -7.27 -8.96
CA VAL A 54 -14.21 -7.39 -9.07
C VAL A 54 -14.84 -6.07 -9.53
N TYR A 55 -14.21 -4.96 -9.18
CA TYR A 55 -14.68 -3.61 -9.48
C TYR A 55 -13.63 -2.82 -10.26
N ASP A 56 -14.05 -1.71 -10.85
CA ASP A 56 -13.18 -0.70 -11.43
C ASP A 56 -13.49 0.67 -10.85
N THR A 57 -12.54 1.60 -11.02
CA THR A 57 -12.59 2.98 -10.56
C THR A 57 -12.52 3.94 -11.74
N LEU A 58 -12.77 5.23 -11.54
CA LEU A 58 -12.72 6.23 -12.62
C LEU A 58 -11.34 6.38 -13.23
N VAL A 59 -10.31 6.27 -12.38
CA VAL A 59 -8.89 6.40 -12.74
C VAL A 59 -8.08 5.29 -12.09
N LEU A 60 -6.92 4.97 -12.64
CA LEU A 60 -5.93 4.08 -12.04
C LEU A 60 -4.62 4.83 -11.77
N PRO A 61 -3.82 4.40 -10.79
CA PRO A 61 -2.44 4.84 -10.68
C PRO A 61 -1.65 4.51 -11.96
N ARG A 62 -0.73 5.37 -12.33
CA ARG A 62 0.18 5.11 -13.45
C ARG A 62 1.19 4.03 -13.06
N GLN A 63 1.30 2.97 -13.85
CA GLN A 63 2.31 1.94 -13.66
C GLN A 63 3.73 2.52 -13.80
N GLY A 64 4.61 2.14 -12.89
CA GLY A 64 6.01 2.52 -12.90
C GLY A 64 6.29 4.01 -12.68
N GLY A 65 5.34 4.79 -12.19
CA GLY A 65 5.52 6.22 -11.97
C GLY A 65 4.40 6.90 -11.21
N ALA A 66 4.60 8.19 -10.95
CA ALA A 66 3.60 9.02 -10.28
C ALA A 66 2.41 9.39 -11.18
N GLY A 67 1.30 9.81 -10.56
CA GLY A 67 0.10 10.31 -11.22
C GLY A 67 -0.90 9.21 -11.60
N HIS A 68 -1.92 9.58 -12.36
CA HIS A 68 -3.08 8.74 -12.67
C HIS A 68 -3.34 8.69 -14.17
N VAL A 69 -4.00 7.64 -14.61
CA VAL A 69 -4.43 7.43 -16.00
C VAL A 69 -5.93 7.19 -16.05
N PRO A 70 -6.60 7.54 -17.19
CA PRO A 70 -8.00 7.21 -17.42
C PRO A 70 -8.28 5.71 -17.29
N HIS A 71 -9.48 5.35 -16.73
CA HIS A 71 -9.94 3.96 -16.66
C HIS A 71 -11.43 3.84 -17.00
N LEU A 72 -12.39 3.86 -16.04
CA LEU A 72 -13.81 3.99 -16.40
C LEU A 72 -14.12 5.38 -16.98
N ALA A 73 -13.40 6.42 -16.55
CA ALA A 73 -13.40 7.69 -17.23
C ALA A 73 -12.45 7.65 -18.44
N SER A 74 -12.84 8.24 -19.55
CA SER A 74 -12.00 8.44 -20.74
C SER A 74 -11.08 9.65 -20.60
N ASN A 75 -11.52 10.67 -19.88
CA ASN A 75 -10.80 11.89 -19.56
C ASN A 75 -11.47 12.64 -18.40
N TRP A 76 -10.82 13.67 -17.89
CA TRP A 76 -11.39 14.59 -16.89
C TRP A 76 -10.87 16.00 -17.07
N GLU A 77 -11.60 16.96 -16.53
CA GLU A 77 -11.27 18.37 -16.45
C GLU A 77 -11.40 18.86 -15.01
N ILE A 78 -10.56 19.82 -14.60
CA ILE A 78 -10.54 20.40 -13.26
C ILE A 78 -10.73 21.91 -13.40
N ASP A 79 -11.77 22.45 -12.77
CA ASP A 79 -12.02 23.88 -12.65
C ASP A 79 -12.23 24.25 -11.19
N GLY A 80 -11.17 24.75 -10.56
CA GLY A 80 -11.13 25.05 -9.13
C GLY A 80 -11.44 23.83 -8.28
N ALA A 81 -12.56 23.82 -7.58
CA ALA A 81 -13.02 22.71 -6.73
C ALA A 81 -13.99 21.76 -7.46
N THR A 82 -14.15 21.89 -8.77
CA THR A 82 -15.03 21.06 -9.58
C THR A 82 -14.21 20.15 -10.50
N TYR A 83 -14.51 18.86 -10.47
CA TYR A 83 -13.86 17.82 -11.26
C TYR A 83 -14.90 17.15 -12.13
N THR A 84 -14.79 17.27 -13.45
CA THR A 84 -15.74 16.71 -14.41
C THR A 84 -15.11 15.55 -15.17
N PHE A 85 -15.72 14.37 -15.10
CA PHE A 85 -15.27 13.15 -15.75
C PHE A 85 -16.22 12.75 -16.87
N ASN A 86 -15.67 12.45 -18.05
CA ASN A 86 -16.40 11.83 -19.14
C ASN A 86 -16.17 10.31 -19.06
N LEU A 87 -17.23 9.55 -18.90
CA LEU A 87 -17.19 8.11 -18.83
C LEU A 87 -17.01 7.49 -20.22
N ARG A 88 -16.48 6.27 -20.25
CA ARG A 88 -16.46 5.43 -21.44
C ARG A 88 -17.88 4.97 -21.77
N ASP A 89 -18.18 4.77 -23.04
CA ASP A 89 -19.48 4.29 -23.54
C ASP A 89 -19.50 2.78 -23.86
N ASP A 90 -18.33 2.13 -23.78
CA ASP A 90 -18.11 0.71 -24.06
C ASP A 90 -18.02 -0.17 -22.81
N VAL A 91 -18.37 0.35 -21.63
CA VAL A 91 -18.30 -0.39 -20.36
C VAL A 91 -19.68 -0.92 -19.97
N ALA A 92 -19.71 -2.21 -19.62
CA ALA A 92 -20.86 -2.85 -18.98
C ALA A 92 -20.45 -3.49 -17.64
N PHE A 93 -21.36 -3.47 -16.68
CA PHE A 93 -21.23 -4.25 -15.45
C PHE A 93 -21.30 -5.75 -15.73
N GLN A 94 -20.85 -6.54 -14.78
CA GLN A 94 -20.91 -8.02 -14.83
C GLN A 94 -22.35 -8.54 -14.95
N SER A 95 -23.35 -7.77 -14.52
CA SER A 95 -24.79 -8.02 -14.76
C SER A 95 -25.24 -7.88 -16.22
N GLY A 96 -24.45 -7.18 -17.04
CA GLY A 96 -24.80 -6.75 -18.40
C GLY A 96 -25.40 -5.34 -18.49
N ASN A 97 -25.67 -4.65 -17.38
CA ASN A 97 -26.12 -3.26 -17.37
C ASN A 97 -25.00 -2.34 -17.87
N PRO A 98 -25.30 -1.32 -18.70
CA PRO A 98 -24.29 -0.36 -19.14
C PRO A 98 -23.92 0.60 -18.00
N LEU A 99 -22.64 0.95 -17.87
CA LEU A 99 -22.17 1.99 -16.93
C LEU A 99 -22.79 3.34 -17.26
N ARG A 100 -23.27 4.04 -16.23
CA ARG A 100 -23.84 5.40 -16.32
C ARG A 100 -23.32 6.30 -15.20
N ALA A 101 -23.45 7.62 -15.39
CA ALA A 101 -23.06 8.61 -14.40
C ALA A 101 -23.82 8.46 -13.07
N GLU A 102 -25.07 7.99 -13.12
CA GLU A 102 -25.88 7.70 -11.93
C GLU A 102 -25.31 6.58 -11.07
N ASP A 103 -24.56 5.61 -11.63
CA ASP A 103 -23.88 4.56 -10.88
C ASP A 103 -22.72 5.14 -10.07
N VAL A 104 -22.00 6.10 -10.64
CA VAL A 104 -20.91 6.82 -9.95
C VAL A 104 -21.47 7.65 -8.80
N VAL A 105 -22.55 8.43 -9.04
CA VAL A 105 -23.23 9.20 -7.99
C VAL A 105 -23.69 8.30 -6.87
N TYR A 106 -24.37 7.21 -7.20
CA TYR A 106 -24.84 6.22 -6.22
C TYR A 106 -23.69 5.63 -5.39
N SER A 107 -22.56 5.31 -6.03
CA SER A 107 -21.40 4.74 -5.33
C SER A 107 -20.83 5.70 -4.29
N VAL A 108 -20.74 7.01 -4.59
CA VAL A 108 -20.30 8.04 -3.64
C VAL A 108 -21.32 8.21 -2.50
N GLU A 109 -22.60 8.36 -2.83
CA GLU A 109 -23.67 8.52 -1.86
C GLU A 109 -23.72 7.33 -0.88
N ARG A 110 -23.65 6.11 -1.42
CA ARG A 110 -23.62 4.88 -0.66
C ARG A 110 -22.41 4.83 0.28
N MET A 111 -21.20 5.09 -0.23
CA MET A 111 -19.98 5.05 0.57
C MET A 111 -20.00 6.08 1.70
N THR A 112 -20.45 7.29 1.43
CA THR A 112 -20.54 8.36 2.43
C THR A 112 -21.65 8.12 3.45
N ALA A 113 -22.79 7.56 3.04
CA ALA A 113 -23.90 7.23 3.92
C ALA A 113 -23.54 6.12 4.92
N LEU A 114 -22.85 5.06 4.46
CA LEU A 114 -22.41 3.97 5.32
C LEU A 114 -21.27 4.38 6.26
N GLY A 115 -20.45 5.37 5.90
CA GLY A 115 -19.43 5.94 6.76
C GLY A 115 -18.32 4.96 7.15
N ALA A 116 -18.14 3.85 6.40
CA ALA A 116 -17.15 2.82 6.63
C ALA A 116 -16.01 2.88 5.59
N GLY A 117 -15.04 1.99 5.68
CA GLY A 117 -13.95 1.87 4.72
C GLY A 117 -13.25 3.20 4.45
N TYR A 118 -13.11 3.53 3.19
CA TYR A 118 -12.46 4.77 2.73
C TYR A 118 -13.41 5.97 2.60
N SER A 119 -14.62 5.92 3.17
CA SER A 119 -15.62 6.99 3.12
C SER A 119 -15.10 8.37 3.56
N TYR A 120 -14.15 8.40 4.48
CA TYR A 120 -13.53 9.63 4.97
C TYR A 120 -12.83 10.46 3.88
N LEU A 121 -12.41 9.81 2.78
CA LEU A 121 -11.81 10.48 1.62
C LEU A 121 -12.82 11.30 0.80
N PHE A 122 -14.12 11.04 0.99
CA PHE A 122 -15.22 11.66 0.22
C PHE A 122 -16.10 12.59 1.06
N ARG A 123 -15.65 12.95 2.27
CA ARG A 123 -16.38 13.92 3.11
C ARG A 123 -16.48 15.27 2.43
N GLY A 124 -17.70 15.84 2.37
CA GLY A 124 -17.93 17.13 1.72
C GLY A 124 -17.86 17.09 0.19
N VAL A 125 -17.78 15.90 -0.41
CA VAL A 125 -17.83 15.72 -1.87
C VAL A 125 -19.28 15.56 -2.29
N THR A 126 -19.72 16.36 -3.28
CA THR A 126 -21.02 16.21 -3.94
C THR A 126 -20.80 15.69 -5.36
N ALA A 127 -21.36 14.55 -5.70
CA ALA A 127 -21.36 13.99 -7.04
C ALA A 127 -22.70 14.30 -7.74
N THR A 128 -22.65 14.66 -9.03
CA THR A 128 -23.84 14.98 -9.83
C THR A 128 -23.70 14.39 -11.24
N ALA A 129 -24.69 13.63 -11.68
CA ALA A 129 -24.79 13.20 -13.06
C ALA A 129 -25.23 14.40 -13.93
N VAL A 130 -24.31 14.88 -14.77
CA VAL A 130 -24.59 16.00 -15.70
C VAL A 130 -25.42 15.50 -16.89
N ASP A 131 -25.05 14.34 -17.39
CA ASP A 131 -25.78 13.53 -18.35
C ASP A 131 -25.47 12.04 -18.13
N SER A 132 -25.87 11.15 -19.03
CA SER A 132 -25.71 9.69 -18.86
C SER A 132 -24.25 9.21 -18.81
N LEU A 133 -23.30 10.00 -19.34
CA LEU A 133 -21.88 9.66 -19.42
C LEU A 133 -20.96 10.75 -18.83
N THR A 134 -21.52 11.79 -18.21
CA THR A 134 -20.75 12.87 -17.62
C THR A 134 -21.13 13.01 -16.15
N VAL A 135 -20.13 12.85 -15.26
CA VAL A 135 -20.28 13.07 -13.81
C VAL A 135 -19.40 14.21 -13.35
N SER A 136 -19.93 15.07 -12.49
CA SER A 136 -19.19 16.18 -11.87
C SER A 136 -19.13 15.98 -10.36
N PHE A 137 -17.94 16.16 -9.80
CA PHE A 137 -17.70 16.21 -8.37
C PHE A 137 -17.40 17.65 -7.96
N THR A 138 -18.09 18.13 -6.95
CA THR A 138 -17.86 19.45 -6.37
C THR A 138 -17.38 19.28 -4.92
N LEU A 139 -16.25 19.89 -4.60
CA LEU A 139 -15.64 19.93 -3.28
C LEU A 139 -15.84 21.32 -2.67
N GLU A 140 -15.74 21.45 -1.34
CA GLU A 140 -15.83 22.74 -0.65
C GLU A 140 -14.68 23.69 -1.03
N THR A 141 -13.49 23.12 -1.24
CA THR A 141 -12.27 23.83 -1.63
C THR A 141 -11.47 23.00 -2.63
N PRO A 142 -10.60 23.61 -3.46
CA PRO A 142 -9.67 22.86 -4.31
C PRO A 142 -8.85 21.87 -3.48
N TYR A 143 -8.84 20.61 -3.91
CA TYR A 143 -8.13 19.53 -3.23
C TYR A 143 -7.49 18.59 -4.25
N SER A 144 -6.25 18.86 -4.61
CA SER A 144 -5.52 18.13 -5.67
C SER A 144 -5.38 16.62 -5.43
N PRO A 145 -5.27 16.11 -4.18
CA PRO A 145 -5.26 14.67 -3.91
C PRO A 145 -6.58 13.95 -4.23
N PHE A 146 -7.65 14.67 -4.60
CA PHE A 146 -8.95 14.08 -4.92
C PHE A 146 -8.88 13.04 -6.05
N ILE A 147 -8.05 13.27 -7.08
CA ILE A 147 -7.86 12.28 -8.15
C ILE A 147 -7.30 10.97 -7.59
N ALA A 148 -6.34 11.04 -6.67
CA ALA A 148 -5.80 9.87 -5.98
C ALA A 148 -6.86 9.18 -5.09
N ALA A 149 -7.73 9.95 -4.44
CA ALA A 149 -8.82 9.38 -3.64
C ALA A 149 -9.77 8.51 -4.47
N LEU A 150 -9.98 8.85 -5.75
CA LEU A 150 -10.88 8.11 -6.63
C LEU A 150 -10.44 6.67 -6.93
N VAL A 151 -9.18 6.30 -6.69
CA VAL A 151 -8.72 4.89 -6.77
C VAL A 151 -9.31 4.02 -5.65
N ARG A 152 -9.89 4.64 -4.63
CA ARG A 152 -10.61 4.00 -3.51
C ARG A 152 -12.14 4.15 -3.62
N LEU A 153 -12.64 4.50 -4.80
CA LEU A 153 -14.07 4.56 -5.13
C LEU A 153 -14.41 3.50 -6.19
N PRO A 154 -14.55 2.22 -5.82
CA PRO A 154 -15.08 1.21 -6.73
C PRO A 154 -16.53 1.54 -7.13
N ILE A 155 -16.85 1.43 -8.42
CA ILE A 155 -18.18 1.77 -8.92
C ILE A 155 -19.06 0.52 -8.92
N VAL A 156 -20.25 0.63 -8.33
CA VAL A 156 -21.25 -0.45 -8.23
C VAL A 156 -22.40 -0.24 -9.21
N ASP A 157 -22.95 -1.34 -9.71
CA ASP A 157 -24.19 -1.38 -10.49
C ASP A 157 -25.38 -1.01 -9.61
N LYS A 158 -25.81 0.25 -9.69
CA LYS A 158 -26.96 0.77 -8.95
C LYS A 158 -28.21 -0.07 -9.18
N ALA A 159 -28.52 -0.40 -10.43
CA ALA A 159 -29.76 -1.12 -10.74
C ALA A 159 -29.74 -2.54 -10.12
N LEU A 160 -28.62 -3.25 -10.19
CA LEU A 160 -28.48 -4.56 -9.58
C LEU A 160 -28.63 -4.50 -8.05
N VAL A 161 -28.00 -3.52 -7.40
CA VAL A 161 -28.09 -3.34 -5.95
C VAL A 161 -29.52 -2.98 -5.54
N GLU A 162 -30.16 -2.02 -6.21
CA GLU A 162 -31.54 -1.60 -5.96
C GLU A 162 -32.55 -2.76 -6.08
N ASP A 163 -32.35 -3.66 -7.08
CA ASP A 163 -33.22 -4.83 -7.31
C ASP A 163 -33.04 -5.90 -6.22
N ASN A 164 -31.92 -5.92 -5.50
CA ASN A 164 -31.55 -6.98 -4.53
C ASN A 164 -31.40 -6.49 -3.09
N LYS A 165 -31.55 -5.20 -2.80
CA LYS A 165 -31.30 -4.62 -1.47
C LYS A 165 -32.33 -5.03 -0.40
N GLY A 166 -33.49 -5.58 -0.77
CA GLY A 166 -34.55 -5.92 0.17
C GLY A 166 -35.09 -4.68 0.88
N ASP A 167 -35.20 -4.77 2.20
CA ASP A 167 -35.64 -3.65 3.05
C ASP A 167 -34.50 -2.70 3.47
N GLU A 168 -33.25 -2.98 3.07
CA GLU A 168 -32.09 -2.14 3.34
C GLU A 168 -32.02 -0.98 2.36
N GLU A 169 -31.53 0.18 2.81
CA GLU A 169 -31.39 1.35 1.94
C GLU A 169 -30.26 1.16 0.92
N TRP A 170 -29.15 0.51 1.32
CA TRP A 170 -27.91 0.46 0.56
C TRP A 170 -27.46 -0.95 0.14
N GLY A 171 -28.26 -1.99 0.40
CA GLY A 171 -28.02 -3.36 -0.06
C GLY A 171 -26.77 -4.01 0.54
N GLU A 172 -26.46 -3.76 1.80
CA GLU A 172 -25.27 -4.26 2.49
C GLU A 172 -25.23 -5.79 2.55
N THR A 173 -26.37 -6.43 2.88
CA THR A 173 -26.47 -7.90 2.93
C THR A 173 -26.21 -8.52 1.54
N PHE A 174 -26.72 -7.91 0.47
CA PHE A 174 -26.49 -8.39 -0.88
C PHE A 174 -24.99 -8.31 -1.24
N LEU A 175 -24.36 -7.14 -1.04
CA LEU A 175 -22.97 -6.90 -1.40
C LEU A 175 -21.96 -7.60 -0.50
N SER A 176 -22.34 -8.01 0.73
CA SER A 176 -21.46 -8.82 1.57
C SER A 176 -21.15 -10.22 1.01
N SER A 177 -21.90 -10.66 0.00
CA SER A 177 -21.77 -12.01 -0.59
C SER A 177 -21.73 -12.02 -2.11
N ASN A 178 -21.95 -10.87 -2.77
CA ASN A 178 -22.04 -10.77 -4.22
C ASN A 178 -21.25 -9.58 -4.75
N GLY A 179 -20.58 -9.75 -5.88
CA GLY A 179 -20.01 -8.65 -6.63
C GLY A 179 -21.07 -7.91 -7.46
N ALA A 180 -20.89 -6.60 -7.63
CA ALA A 180 -21.72 -5.75 -8.46
C ALA A 180 -20.88 -4.77 -9.27
N GLY A 181 -19.70 -5.17 -9.72
CA GLY A 181 -18.73 -4.33 -10.40
C GLY A 181 -18.65 -4.57 -11.90
N THR A 182 -17.69 -3.88 -12.52
CA THR A 182 -17.34 -3.99 -13.94
C THR A 182 -16.10 -4.85 -14.17
N GLY A 183 -15.42 -5.31 -13.10
CA GLY A 183 -14.07 -5.83 -13.08
C GLY A 183 -13.79 -7.05 -13.94
N ALA A 184 -12.50 -7.32 -14.10
CA ALA A 184 -11.98 -8.41 -14.94
C ALA A 184 -12.28 -9.81 -14.39
N TYR A 185 -12.73 -9.93 -13.13
CA TYR A 185 -13.08 -11.21 -12.49
C TYR A 185 -14.43 -11.10 -11.78
N ILE A 186 -15.22 -12.17 -11.92
CA ILE A 186 -16.57 -12.30 -11.37
C ILE A 186 -16.51 -13.22 -10.16
N VAL A 187 -17.05 -12.80 -9.02
CA VAL A 187 -17.20 -13.65 -7.82
C VAL A 187 -18.25 -14.73 -8.10
N THR A 188 -17.84 -15.99 -8.04
CA THR A 188 -18.73 -17.14 -8.23
C THR A 188 -19.11 -17.81 -6.92
N SER A 189 -18.27 -17.69 -5.89
CA SER A 189 -18.61 -18.05 -4.50
C SER A 189 -17.77 -17.26 -3.51
N HIS A 190 -18.34 -16.98 -2.35
CA HIS A 190 -17.66 -16.36 -1.22
C HIS A 190 -18.04 -17.07 0.08
N ASN A 191 -17.07 -17.71 0.70
CA ASN A 191 -17.18 -18.31 2.03
C ASN A 191 -16.13 -17.69 2.95
N PRO A 192 -16.51 -16.77 3.87
CA PRO A 192 -15.56 -16.10 4.75
C PRO A 192 -14.70 -17.03 5.62
N GLN A 193 -15.10 -18.30 5.80
CA GLN A 193 -14.37 -19.27 6.61
C GLN A 193 -13.39 -20.12 5.78
N GLU A 194 -13.39 -19.97 4.46
CA GLU A 194 -12.60 -20.82 3.58
C GLU A 194 -11.92 -20.03 2.45
N GLU A 195 -12.72 -19.51 1.50
CA GLU A 195 -12.18 -18.85 0.31
C GLU A 195 -13.22 -18.00 -0.44
N THR A 196 -12.71 -17.12 -1.28
CA THR A 196 -13.46 -16.50 -2.39
C THR A 196 -12.98 -17.10 -3.71
N VAL A 197 -13.92 -17.53 -4.54
CA VAL A 197 -13.65 -18.04 -5.88
C VAL A 197 -14.14 -17.03 -6.91
N MET A 198 -13.25 -16.69 -7.83
CA MET A 198 -13.53 -15.76 -8.93
C MET A 198 -13.21 -16.42 -10.27
N THR A 199 -13.95 -16.08 -11.31
CA THR A 199 -13.70 -16.53 -12.68
C THR A 199 -13.49 -15.36 -13.61
N LYS A 200 -12.73 -15.56 -14.68
CA LYS A 200 -12.45 -14.57 -15.71
C LYS A 200 -13.76 -14.00 -16.28
N ASN A 201 -13.80 -12.68 -16.47
CA ASN A 201 -14.88 -11.97 -17.15
C ASN A 201 -14.53 -11.81 -18.64
N ASP A 202 -15.07 -12.68 -19.48
CA ASP A 202 -14.80 -12.65 -20.93
C ASP A 202 -15.33 -11.38 -21.61
N ASN A 203 -16.21 -10.63 -20.94
CA ASN A 203 -16.79 -9.39 -21.45
C ASN A 203 -16.12 -8.14 -20.86
N TYR A 204 -14.96 -8.29 -20.20
CA TYR A 204 -14.25 -7.14 -19.64
C TYR A 204 -13.84 -6.15 -20.73
N PHE A 205 -14.16 -4.87 -20.54
CA PHE A 205 -14.02 -3.83 -21.57
C PHE A 205 -12.59 -3.60 -22.08
N LEU A 206 -11.56 -3.92 -21.31
CA LEU A 206 -10.16 -3.91 -21.76
C LEU A 206 -9.67 -5.29 -22.24
N GLY A 207 -10.53 -6.30 -22.19
CA GLY A 207 -10.14 -7.69 -22.42
C GLY A 207 -9.28 -8.26 -21.31
N VAL A 208 -9.24 -9.59 -21.25
CA VAL A 208 -8.37 -10.36 -20.35
C VAL A 208 -7.52 -11.29 -21.21
N ALA A 209 -6.20 -11.32 -20.97
CA ALA A 209 -5.29 -12.15 -21.74
C ALA A 209 -5.68 -13.65 -21.62
N GLU A 210 -5.41 -14.42 -22.68
CA GLU A 210 -5.64 -15.88 -22.69
C GLU A 210 -4.83 -16.57 -21.58
N ALA A 211 -3.59 -16.14 -21.35
CA ALA A 211 -2.70 -16.65 -20.33
C ALA A 211 -3.06 -16.22 -18.88
N ALA A 212 -3.98 -15.27 -18.71
CA ALA A 212 -4.45 -14.87 -17.38
C ALA A 212 -5.29 -15.99 -16.74
N PRO A 213 -5.26 -16.16 -15.41
CA PRO A 213 -5.98 -17.21 -14.71
C PRO A 213 -7.47 -17.28 -15.10
N ASP A 214 -7.97 -18.46 -15.48
CA ASP A 214 -9.41 -18.67 -15.73
C ASP A 214 -10.20 -18.66 -14.44
N THR A 215 -9.59 -19.18 -13.36
CA THR A 215 -10.16 -19.23 -12.02
C THR A 215 -9.13 -18.74 -11.01
N VAL A 216 -9.57 -17.93 -10.06
CA VAL A 216 -8.76 -17.51 -8.91
C VAL A 216 -9.43 -17.98 -7.63
N ARG A 217 -8.64 -18.58 -6.73
CA ARG A 217 -9.07 -19.05 -5.41
C ARG A 217 -8.26 -18.31 -4.36
N LEU A 218 -8.87 -17.32 -3.71
CA LEU A 218 -8.31 -16.59 -2.59
C LEU A 218 -8.76 -17.26 -1.29
N ARG A 219 -7.86 -18.01 -0.66
CA ARG A 219 -8.09 -18.74 0.59
C ARG A 219 -7.80 -17.87 1.80
N TYR A 220 -8.42 -18.17 2.94
CA TYR A 220 -8.30 -17.37 4.14
C TYR A 220 -7.73 -18.16 5.32
N GLY A 221 -6.88 -17.51 6.13
CA GLY A 221 -6.43 -18.00 7.43
C GLY A 221 -5.63 -19.30 7.40
N LEU A 222 -4.92 -19.59 6.32
CA LEU A 222 -4.09 -20.79 6.25
C LEU A 222 -2.90 -20.69 7.20
N GLU A 223 -2.66 -21.77 7.95
CA GLU A 223 -1.48 -21.89 8.79
C GLU A 223 -0.19 -21.99 7.94
N ALA A 224 0.89 -21.34 8.35
CA ALA A 224 2.16 -21.26 7.61
C ALA A 224 2.71 -22.65 7.18
N ALA A 225 2.62 -23.67 8.05
CA ALA A 225 3.04 -25.04 7.72
C ALA A 225 2.18 -25.67 6.65
N THR A 226 0.89 -25.33 6.59
CA THR A 226 -0.04 -25.78 5.56
C THR A 226 0.32 -25.13 4.23
N VAL A 227 0.52 -23.81 4.18
CA VAL A 227 0.92 -23.08 2.98
C VAL A 227 2.19 -23.68 2.37
N ARG A 228 3.24 -23.90 3.19
CA ARG A 228 4.48 -24.53 2.74
C ARG A 228 4.26 -25.91 2.13
N THR A 229 3.40 -26.72 2.76
CA THR A 229 3.08 -28.07 2.25
C THR A 229 2.34 -28.01 0.92
N LEU A 230 1.38 -27.10 0.78
CA LEU A 230 0.57 -26.94 -0.43
C LEU A 230 1.41 -26.42 -1.61
N ILE A 231 2.31 -25.44 -1.38
CA ILE A 231 3.26 -24.96 -2.41
C ILE A 231 4.18 -26.10 -2.87
N ALA A 232 4.75 -26.85 -1.93
CA ALA A 232 5.62 -27.99 -2.26
C ALA A 232 4.92 -29.10 -3.09
N ARG A 233 3.59 -29.17 -3.04
CA ARG A 233 2.76 -30.12 -3.81
C ARG A 233 2.21 -29.53 -5.11
N GLY A 234 2.44 -28.25 -5.41
CA GLY A 234 1.79 -27.57 -6.54
C GLY A 234 0.29 -27.29 -6.31
N GLU A 235 -0.20 -27.37 -5.07
CA GLU A 235 -1.60 -27.17 -4.70
C GLU A 235 -1.89 -25.74 -4.23
N HIS A 236 -0.86 -24.85 -4.25
CA HIS A 236 -0.92 -23.44 -3.90
C HIS A 236 0.15 -22.69 -4.69
N ASP A 237 -0.15 -21.44 -5.09
CA ASP A 237 0.67 -20.72 -6.04
C ASP A 237 1.34 -19.48 -5.47
N ILE A 238 0.67 -18.69 -4.62
CA ILE A 238 1.25 -17.48 -4.00
C ILE A 238 0.90 -17.46 -2.51
N ALA A 239 1.92 -17.41 -1.67
CA ALA A 239 1.77 -17.29 -0.23
C ALA A 239 1.56 -15.84 0.21
N SER A 240 0.74 -15.62 1.23
CA SER A 240 0.50 -14.31 1.85
C SER A 240 1.81 -13.64 2.32
N GLN A 241 1.87 -12.31 2.18
CA GLN A 241 2.95 -11.48 2.72
C GLN A 241 3.10 -11.54 4.25
N TRP A 242 2.07 -12.01 4.95
CA TRP A 242 2.05 -12.06 6.41
C TRP A 242 2.70 -13.31 7.00
N LEU A 243 3.25 -14.20 6.15
CA LEU A 243 4.05 -15.31 6.64
C LEU A 243 5.30 -14.81 7.39
N PRO A 244 5.68 -15.52 8.47
CA PRO A 244 6.94 -15.21 9.16
C PRO A 244 8.14 -15.23 8.20
N PRO A 245 9.10 -14.29 8.31
CA PRO A 245 10.28 -14.23 7.42
C PRO A 245 11.02 -15.55 7.27
N GLU A 246 11.12 -16.33 8.35
CA GLU A 246 11.76 -17.66 8.34
C GLU A 246 11.00 -18.69 7.49
N VAL A 247 9.67 -18.56 7.39
CA VAL A 247 8.86 -19.45 6.52
C VAL A 247 9.02 -19.05 5.05
N VAL A 248 9.00 -17.76 4.75
CA VAL A 248 9.25 -17.24 3.39
C VAL A 248 10.65 -17.64 2.91
N ARG A 249 11.66 -17.55 3.80
CA ARG A 249 13.03 -18.01 3.51
C ARG A 249 13.05 -19.51 3.20
N ALA A 250 12.41 -20.33 4.03
CA ALA A 250 12.36 -21.77 3.81
C ALA A 250 11.64 -22.14 2.49
N LEU A 251 10.60 -21.41 2.10
CA LEU A 251 9.94 -21.57 0.80
C LEU A 251 10.89 -21.24 -0.36
N SER A 252 11.67 -20.16 -0.24
CA SER A 252 12.68 -19.78 -1.25
C SER A 252 13.79 -20.85 -1.35
N GLU A 253 14.26 -21.39 -0.22
CA GLU A 253 15.23 -22.50 -0.20
C GLU A 253 14.68 -23.78 -0.83
N ASP A 254 13.37 -24.02 -0.70
CA ASP A 254 12.65 -25.13 -1.34
C ASP A 254 12.38 -24.89 -2.86
N GLY A 255 12.78 -23.72 -3.41
CA GLY A 255 12.73 -23.38 -4.83
C GLY A 255 11.59 -22.49 -5.26
N ALA A 256 10.79 -21.95 -4.33
CA ALA A 256 9.82 -20.90 -4.65
C ALA A 256 10.54 -19.61 -5.07
N GLN A 257 10.00 -18.91 -6.07
CA GLN A 257 10.45 -17.56 -6.42
C GLN A 257 9.92 -16.54 -5.40
N LEU A 258 10.61 -15.42 -5.25
CA LEU A 258 10.17 -14.32 -4.39
C LEU A 258 9.74 -13.13 -5.25
N PHE A 259 8.54 -12.65 -5.01
CA PHE A 259 8.05 -11.38 -5.53
C PHE A 259 8.15 -10.30 -4.45
N SER A 260 8.48 -9.08 -4.86
CA SER A 260 8.56 -7.91 -3.99
C SER A 260 7.66 -6.81 -4.52
N GLU A 261 6.53 -6.56 -3.86
CA GLU A 261 5.68 -5.43 -4.15
C GLU A 261 6.18 -4.21 -3.37
N THR A 262 6.56 -3.16 -4.11
CA THR A 262 6.85 -1.86 -3.51
C THR A 262 5.52 -1.18 -3.18
N GLY A 263 5.21 -1.09 -1.89
CA GLY A 263 4.00 -0.44 -1.39
C GLY A 263 4.24 1.02 -1.01
N THR A 264 3.25 1.60 -0.35
CA THR A 264 3.27 2.98 0.18
C THR A 264 3.57 3.02 1.68
N GLY A 265 3.95 1.88 2.25
CA GLY A 265 4.16 1.71 3.69
C GLY A 265 5.58 2.05 4.15
N ALA A 266 5.70 2.44 5.41
CA ALA A 266 6.99 2.69 6.07
C ALA A 266 6.92 2.33 7.56
N PHE A 267 8.09 2.10 8.15
CA PHE A 267 8.27 1.95 9.59
C PHE A 267 8.89 3.22 10.18
N TYR A 268 8.21 3.80 11.17
CA TYR A 268 8.62 5.03 11.82
C TYR A 268 8.74 4.90 13.34
N LEU A 269 9.70 5.62 13.93
CA LEU A 269 9.74 5.91 15.36
C LEU A 269 9.45 7.41 15.52
N LYS A 270 8.25 7.73 15.92
CA LYS A 270 7.73 9.10 16.04
C LYS A 270 8.13 9.69 17.39
N MET A 271 8.61 10.94 17.39
CA MET A 271 9.15 11.63 18.57
C MET A 271 8.17 12.68 19.06
N ASN A 272 7.71 12.60 20.31
CA ASN A 272 6.87 13.65 20.90
C ASN A 272 7.67 14.94 21.10
N THR A 273 7.54 15.89 20.16
CA THR A 273 8.34 17.14 20.14
C THR A 273 7.98 18.12 21.26
N THR A 274 6.94 17.84 22.05
CA THR A 274 6.55 18.67 23.19
C THR A 274 7.08 18.17 24.52
N LYS A 275 7.68 16.96 24.54
CA LYS A 275 8.16 16.28 25.76
C LYS A 275 9.68 16.38 25.88
N PRO A 276 10.26 17.00 26.97
CA PRO A 276 11.69 16.99 27.19
C PRO A 276 12.28 15.57 27.24
N PRO A 277 13.44 15.30 26.61
CA PRO A 277 14.34 16.25 25.92
C PRO A 277 14.01 16.43 24.43
N LEU A 278 12.92 15.85 23.92
CA LEU A 278 12.58 15.85 22.50
C LEU A 278 12.01 17.21 22.02
N ASP A 279 11.80 18.17 22.91
CA ASP A 279 11.52 19.56 22.58
C ASP A 279 12.75 20.29 21.96
N ASP A 280 13.98 19.80 22.23
CA ASP A 280 15.20 20.28 21.57
C ASP A 280 15.49 19.48 20.28
N VAL A 281 15.61 20.19 19.16
CA VAL A 281 15.89 19.61 17.85
C VAL A 281 17.24 18.87 17.79
N ASN A 282 18.26 19.31 18.54
CA ASN A 282 19.57 18.65 18.53
C ASN A 282 19.50 17.29 19.25
N CYS A 283 18.67 17.17 20.30
CA CYS A 283 18.41 15.89 20.93
C CYS A 283 17.73 14.93 19.95
N ARG A 284 16.70 15.38 19.22
CA ARG A 284 16.02 14.56 18.20
C ARG A 284 16.98 14.12 17.09
N ARG A 285 17.80 15.05 16.57
CA ARG A 285 18.83 14.73 15.57
C ARG A 285 19.88 13.74 16.08
N ALA A 286 20.26 13.83 17.36
CA ALA A 286 21.17 12.89 17.98
C ALA A 286 20.59 11.46 17.98
N PHE A 287 19.33 11.32 18.37
CA PHE A 287 18.67 10.03 18.42
C PHE A 287 18.40 9.44 17.04
N ALA A 288 18.03 10.28 16.06
CA ALA A 288 17.91 9.86 14.68
C ALA A 288 19.24 9.40 14.09
N ALA A 289 20.34 10.11 14.34
CA ALA A 289 21.68 9.70 13.90
C ALA A 289 22.21 8.44 14.62
N ALA A 290 21.68 8.11 15.79
CA ALA A 290 22.07 6.94 16.55
C ALA A 290 21.37 5.65 16.13
N PHE A 291 20.20 5.72 15.47
CA PHE A 291 19.45 4.54 15.08
C PHE A 291 20.22 3.70 14.05
N ASP A 292 20.26 2.39 14.27
CA ASP A 292 20.95 1.45 13.38
C ASP A 292 19.99 0.93 12.30
N TYR A 293 19.90 1.71 11.22
CA TYR A 293 19.02 1.46 10.07
C TYR A 293 19.35 0.15 9.35
N ASP A 294 20.65 -0.13 9.18
CA ASP A 294 21.09 -1.33 8.47
C ASP A 294 20.73 -2.59 9.24
N THR A 295 20.95 -2.62 10.58
CA THR A 295 20.55 -3.74 11.42
C THR A 295 19.02 -3.91 11.43
N ALA A 296 18.25 -2.82 11.45
CA ALA A 296 16.78 -2.90 11.38
C ALA A 296 16.32 -3.60 10.09
N ILE A 297 16.90 -3.24 8.93
CA ILE A 297 16.59 -3.89 7.64
C ILE A 297 17.07 -5.35 7.64
N GLN A 298 18.23 -5.66 8.20
CA GLN A 298 18.71 -7.03 8.31
C GLN A 298 17.80 -7.93 9.16
N MET A 299 17.13 -7.39 10.18
CA MET A 299 16.18 -8.15 11.01
C MET A 299 14.95 -8.65 10.23
N ILE A 300 14.64 -8.01 9.11
CA ILE A 300 13.50 -8.33 8.22
C ILE A 300 13.94 -8.88 6.86
N ALA A 301 15.23 -9.19 6.71
CA ALA A 301 15.75 -9.81 5.49
C ALA A 301 15.24 -11.25 5.34
N ILE A 302 14.81 -11.58 4.15
CA ILE A 302 14.39 -12.93 3.75
C ILE A 302 15.60 -13.72 3.23
N THR A 303 16.37 -13.12 2.30
CA THR A 303 17.63 -13.65 1.77
C THR A 303 18.69 -12.55 1.82
N ASP A 304 19.88 -12.81 1.33
CA ASP A 304 20.94 -11.80 1.24
C ASP A 304 20.54 -10.63 0.30
N ASP A 305 19.69 -10.91 -0.70
CA ASP A 305 19.29 -9.93 -1.73
C ASP A 305 17.84 -9.44 -1.59
N VAL A 306 17.02 -10.05 -0.73
CA VAL A 306 15.59 -9.74 -0.57
C VAL A 306 15.26 -9.44 0.86
N SER A 307 14.71 -8.26 1.12
CA SER A 307 14.25 -7.81 2.44
C SER A 307 12.82 -7.28 2.37
N ALA A 308 12.08 -7.42 3.46
CA ALA A 308 10.76 -6.81 3.63
C ALA A 308 10.83 -5.28 3.93
N GLY A 309 11.98 -4.67 3.75
CA GLY A 309 12.18 -3.23 3.85
C GLY A 309 13.39 -2.77 3.04
N SER A 310 13.32 -1.53 2.59
CA SER A 310 14.39 -0.82 1.90
C SER A 310 14.76 0.47 2.62
N PRO A 311 15.99 1.00 2.43
CA PRO A 311 16.42 2.21 3.10
C PRO A 311 15.52 3.40 2.82
N ALA A 312 14.96 4.03 3.86
CA ALA A 312 14.17 5.25 3.74
C ALA A 312 15.04 6.46 3.37
N THR A 313 14.47 7.36 2.59
CA THR A 313 15.11 8.63 2.19
C THR A 313 14.47 9.85 2.87
N GLY A 314 13.51 9.64 3.75
CA GLY A 314 12.80 10.67 4.51
C GLY A 314 11.37 10.28 4.86
N ALA A 315 10.51 11.29 5.00
CA ALA A 315 9.11 11.13 5.40
C ALA A 315 8.20 10.60 4.29
N ILE A 316 8.67 10.57 3.05
CA ILE A 316 7.92 10.07 1.89
C ILE A 316 8.63 8.83 1.38
N PRO A 317 7.98 7.65 1.37
CA PRO A 317 8.54 6.42 0.85
C PRO A 317 9.04 6.54 -0.60
N VAL A 318 10.14 5.84 -0.89
CA VAL A 318 10.73 5.81 -2.24
C VAL A 318 9.71 5.29 -3.26
N GLY A 319 9.63 5.96 -4.41
CA GLY A 319 8.64 5.65 -5.46
C GLY A 319 7.38 6.49 -5.38
N MET A 320 7.11 7.15 -4.25
CA MET A 320 6.01 8.10 -4.13
C MET A 320 6.41 9.49 -4.61
N PHE A 321 5.41 10.25 -4.97
CA PHE A 321 5.50 11.64 -5.39
C PHE A 321 6.15 12.52 -4.30
N GLY A 322 7.21 13.26 -4.64
CA GLY A 322 7.93 14.12 -3.70
C GLY A 322 8.95 13.40 -2.79
N ALA A 323 9.20 12.10 -3.00
CA ALA A 323 10.25 11.38 -2.28
C ALA A 323 11.64 11.97 -2.59
N ASN A 324 12.55 11.91 -1.60
CA ASN A 324 13.94 12.28 -1.83
C ASN A 324 14.68 11.23 -2.67
N GLY A 325 15.79 11.64 -3.28
CA GLY A 325 16.68 10.72 -3.98
C GLY A 325 17.56 9.88 -3.04
N PRO A 326 18.29 8.90 -3.59
CA PRO A 326 19.12 7.96 -2.83
C PRO A 326 20.26 8.61 -2.06
N GLU A 327 20.63 9.85 -2.38
CA GLU A 327 21.62 10.64 -1.64
C GLU A 327 21.15 11.06 -0.24
N ARG A 328 19.87 10.87 0.07
CA ARG A 328 19.25 11.16 1.38
C ARG A 328 18.98 9.92 2.23
N VAL A 329 19.45 8.75 1.80
CA VAL A 329 19.33 7.51 2.59
C VAL A 329 19.82 7.71 4.01
N GLN A 330 19.01 7.30 4.98
CA GLN A 330 19.33 7.38 6.39
C GLN A 330 20.33 6.29 6.77
N THR A 331 21.37 6.66 7.49
CA THR A 331 22.40 5.75 7.98
C THR A 331 22.78 6.07 9.42
N GLN A 332 23.16 5.06 10.20
CA GLN A 332 23.69 5.28 11.53
C GLN A 332 25.00 6.07 11.48
N ASN A 333 25.10 7.09 12.33
CA ASN A 333 26.34 7.84 12.53
C ASN A 333 26.51 8.24 14.01
N MET A 334 27.15 7.37 14.77
CA MET A 334 27.36 7.54 16.22
C MET A 334 28.27 8.73 16.57
N GLU A 335 29.18 9.13 15.68
CA GLU A 335 30.02 10.33 15.88
C GLU A 335 29.13 11.59 15.81
N LYS A 336 28.34 11.70 14.75
CA LYS A 336 27.40 12.82 14.56
C LYS A 336 26.30 12.83 15.64
N ALA A 337 25.87 11.66 16.10
CA ALA A 337 24.93 11.53 17.21
C ALA A 337 25.49 12.18 18.49
N ARG A 338 26.77 11.90 18.80
CA ARG A 338 27.46 12.54 19.95
C ARG A 338 27.66 14.05 19.76
N GLU A 339 27.97 14.50 18.55
CA GLU A 339 28.09 15.93 18.24
C GLU A 339 26.76 16.67 18.48
N TYR A 340 25.65 16.13 18.00
CA TYR A 340 24.32 16.70 18.25
C TYR A 340 23.96 16.65 19.73
N LEU A 341 24.23 15.54 20.41
CA LEU A 341 23.93 15.37 21.83
C LEU A 341 24.72 16.36 22.70
N ALA A 342 25.97 16.68 22.31
CA ALA A 342 26.78 17.70 22.99
C ALA A 342 26.22 19.12 22.87
N THR A 343 25.33 19.38 21.92
CA THR A 343 24.63 20.66 21.71
C THR A 343 23.16 20.62 22.14
N CYS A 344 22.68 19.48 22.58
CA CYS A 344 21.38 19.27 23.20
C CYS A 344 21.33 19.99 24.55
N ALA A 345 20.20 20.62 24.90
CA ALA A 345 20.06 21.38 26.13
C ALA A 345 20.02 20.55 27.42
N TYR A 346 19.99 19.21 27.29
CA TYR A 346 19.84 18.26 28.39
C TYR A 346 21.10 17.43 28.59
N ASP A 347 21.43 17.11 29.85
CA ASP A 347 22.54 16.22 30.17
C ASP A 347 22.16 14.77 29.81
N PRO A 348 22.94 14.09 28.96
CA PRO A 348 22.64 12.70 28.56
C PRO A 348 22.47 11.74 29.76
N ALA A 349 23.19 11.94 30.85
CA ALA A 349 23.11 11.11 32.04
C ALA A 349 21.78 11.25 32.82
N GLU A 350 21.07 12.35 32.61
CA GLU A 350 19.78 12.64 33.23
C GLU A 350 18.58 12.30 32.32
N ILE A 351 18.85 11.94 31.03
CA ILE A 351 17.82 11.58 30.07
C ILE A 351 17.33 10.16 30.34
N SER A 352 16.01 10.02 30.51
CA SER A 352 15.30 8.74 30.54
C SER A 352 14.14 8.76 29.54
N LEU A 353 14.17 7.86 28.57
CA LEU A 353 13.24 7.84 27.44
C LEU A 353 12.28 6.67 27.52
N GLU A 354 11.06 6.86 27.08
CA GLU A 354 10.04 5.84 26.91
C GLU A 354 9.94 5.49 25.42
N VAL A 355 10.06 4.22 25.07
CA VAL A 355 9.93 3.72 23.69
C VAL A 355 8.76 2.74 23.67
N SER A 356 7.63 3.16 23.13
CA SER A 356 6.44 2.31 23.04
C SER A 356 6.38 1.54 21.72
N TRP A 357 5.75 0.35 21.79
CA TRP A 357 5.48 -0.51 20.66
C TRP A 357 4.11 -1.19 20.78
N ILE A 358 3.53 -1.61 19.64
CA ILE A 358 2.18 -2.14 19.53
C ILE A 358 2.23 -3.66 19.75
N ALA A 359 1.49 -4.14 20.79
CA ALA A 359 1.51 -5.54 21.24
C ALA A 359 1.14 -6.54 20.12
N GLU A 360 0.29 -6.12 19.18
CA GLU A 360 -0.14 -6.90 18.03
C GLU A 360 0.91 -6.98 16.92
N VAL A 361 2.02 -6.22 17.03
CA VAL A 361 3.13 -6.18 16.07
C VAL A 361 4.45 -6.58 16.75
N PRO A 362 4.70 -7.88 17.03
CA PRO A 362 5.87 -8.34 17.78
C PRO A 362 7.23 -7.94 17.19
N LEU A 363 7.28 -7.61 15.89
CA LEU A 363 8.49 -7.13 15.24
C LEU A 363 8.96 -5.78 15.81
N GLU A 364 8.05 -4.92 16.22
CA GLU A 364 8.37 -3.62 16.81
C GLU A 364 9.14 -3.76 18.15
N GLU A 365 8.93 -4.85 18.92
CA GLU A 365 9.73 -5.13 20.11
C GLU A 365 11.22 -5.27 19.77
N ARG A 366 11.54 -5.95 18.67
CA ARG A 366 12.93 -6.13 18.23
C ARG A 366 13.58 -4.79 17.85
N PHE A 367 12.84 -3.90 17.19
CA PHE A 367 13.33 -2.55 16.86
C PHE A 367 13.47 -1.67 18.11
N ALA A 368 12.56 -1.80 19.09
CA ALA A 368 12.69 -1.10 20.37
C ALA A 368 13.96 -1.53 21.13
N LEU A 369 14.24 -2.83 21.18
CA LEU A 369 15.47 -3.38 21.80
C LEU A 369 16.73 -2.92 21.07
N LEU A 370 16.72 -2.90 19.73
CA LEU A 370 17.81 -2.35 18.92
C LEU A 370 18.05 -0.88 19.28
N PHE A 371 17.00 -0.07 19.28
CA PHE A 371 17.11 1.35 19.57
C PHE A 371 17.55 1.61 21.01
N GLN A 372 17.04 0.86 22.00
CA GLN A 372 17.52 0.91 23.38
C GLN A 372 19.04 0.66 23.47
N SER A 373 19.55 -0.33 22.73
CA SER A 373 21.00 -0.60 22.65
C SER A 373 21.77 0.57 22.04
N ASN A 374 21.22 1.23 21.00
CA ASN A 374 21.84 2.40 20.39
C ASN A 374 21.88 3.60 21.37
N LEU A 375 20.79 3.86 22.09
CA LEU A 375 20.71 4.92 23.12
C LEU A 375 21.70 4.68 24.27
N ALA A 376 21.86 3.43 24.72
CA ALA A 376 22.82 3.09 25.77
C ALA A 376 24.27 3.42 25.36
N GLN A 377 24.64 3.33 24.07
CA GLN A 377 25.96 3.74 23.57
C GLN A 377 26.20 5.25 23.63
N LEU A 378 25.13 6.05 23.75
CA LEU A 378 25.17 7.50 24.01
C LEU A 378 25.13 7.84 25.50
N GLY A 379 25.01 6.83 26.40
CA GLY A 379 24.84 7.04 27.83
C GLY A 379 23.42 7.40 28.25
N VAL A 380 22.45 7.28 27.34
CA VAL A 380 21.04 7.60 27.56
C VAL A 380 20.27 6.37 28.02
N GLN A 381 19.46 6.51 29.09
CA GLN A 381 18.59 5.45 29.57
C GLN A 381 17.25 5.41 28.83
N SER A 382 16.69 4.20 28.67
CA SER A 382 15.35 4.06 28.07
C SER A 382 14.60 2.86 28.64
N GLU A 383 13.28 2.99 28.68
CA GLU A 383 12.32 1.94 29.04
C GLU A 383 11.49 1.58 27.81
N ILE A 384 11.26 0.26 27.62
CA ILE A 384 10.42 -0.25 26.51
C ILE A 384 9.03 -0.52 27.06
N ILE A 385 8.00 0.07 26.42
CA ILE A 385 6.61 -0.01 26.86
C ILE A 385 5.79 -0.75 25.80
N LYS A 386 5.23 -1.90 26.20
CA LYS A 386 4.29 -2.68 25.38
C LYS A 386 2.87 -2.19 25.56
N LEU A 387 2.20 -1.81 24.48
CA LEU A 387 0.81 -1.31 24.51
C LEU A 387 -0.04 -2.07 23.48
N PRO A 388 -1.21 -2.64 23.87
CA PRO A 388 -2.22 -3.06 22.91
C PRO A 388 -2.68 -1.87 22.05
N TRP A 389 -3.07 -2.10 20.81
CA TRP A 389 -3.45 -1.03 19.86
C TRP A 389 -4.45 -0.03 20.42
N ALA A 390 -5.53 -0.52 21.07
CA ALA A 390 -6.55 0.35 21.66
C ALA A 390 -5.98 1.33 22.70
N LEU A 391 -5.08 0.83 23.58
CA LEU A 391 -4.43 1.66 24.59
C LEU A 391 -3.35 2.56 23.98
N PHE A 392 -2.60 2.07 22.99
CA PHE A 392 -1.63 2.85 22.25
C PHE A 392 -2.31 4.06 21.58
N SER A 393 -3.36 3.84 20.79
CA SER A 393 -4.09 4.90 20.09
C SER A 393 -4.71 5.94 21.02
N GLU A 394 -5.27 5.52 22.17
CA GLU A 394 -5.79 6.41 23.21
C GLU A 394 -4.66 7.26 23.81
N GLN A 395 -3.55 6.63 24.20
CA GLN A 395 -2.44 7.28 24.89
C GLN A 395 -1.73 8.30 23.99
N VAL A 396 -1.44 7.94 22.73
CA VAL A 396 -0.76 8.83 21.79
C VAL A 396 -1.67 9.94 21.22
N SER A 397 -2.99 9.84 21.41
CA SER A 397 -3.94 10.90 21.10
C SER A 397 -4.00 12.00 22.18
N ASN A 398 -3.25 11.85 23.26
CA ASN A 398 -3.12 12.88 24.28
C ASN A 398 -1.65 13.29 24.44
N PRO A 399 -1.26 14.52 24.05
CA PRO A 399 0.15 14.97 24.07
C PRO A 399 0.84 14.80 25.43
N GLU A 400 0.10 14.95 26.55
CA GLU A 400 0.65 14.81 27.89
C GLU A 400 0.99 13.35 28.24
N ASN A 401 0.26 12.39 27.66
CA ASN A 401 0.41 10.97 27.94
C ASN A 401 1.28 10.27 26.87
N THR A 402 1.50 10.92 25.73
CA THR A 402 2.30 10.36 24.62
C THR A 402 3.72 10.02 25.09
N PRO A 403 4.22 8.78 24.89
CA PRO A 403 5.60 8.41 25.17
C PRO A 403 6.60 9.29 24.40
N HIS A 404 7.87 9.25 24.79
CA HIS A 404 8.92 9.96 24.05
C HIS A 404 9.02 9.46 22.60
N PHE A 405 8.97 8.13 22.42
CA PHE A 405 8.98 7.48 21.13
C PHE A 405 7.77 6.56 20.97
N SER A 406 7.11 6.64 19.84
CA SER A 406 6.02 5.77 19.43
C SER A 406 6.36 5.07 18.13
N GLN A 407 6.52 3.75 18.14
CA GLN A 407 6.76 2.95 16.96
C GLN A 407 5.45 2.64 16.24
N ILE A 408 5.46 2.72 14.92
CA ILE A 408 4.28 2.44 14.10
C ILE A 408 4.66 2.14 12.65
N PHE A 409 3.93 1.21 12.04
CA PHE A 409 3.86 1.09 10.58
C PHE A 409 2.77 2.02 10.03
N VAL A 410 3.09 2.72 8.96
CA VAL A 410 2.19 3.66 8.29
C VAL A 410 2.12 3.34 6.80
N ASN A 411 1.05 3.78 6.12
CA ASN A 411 0.93 3.67 4.66
C ASN A 411 0.09 4.82 4.09
N ALA A 412 0.35 5.17 2.82
CA ALA A 412 -0.47 6.12 2.06
C ALA A 412 -1.55 5.35 1.31
N VAL A 413 -2.77 5.38 1.82
CA VAL A 413 -3.90 4.55 1.33
C VAL A 413 -4.29 4.82 -0.12
N THR A 414 -3.92 5.97 -0.69
CA THR A 414 -4.20 6.35 -2.09
C THR A 414 -2.96 6.41 -2.97
N GLY A 415 -1.76 6.11 -2.42
CA GLY A 415 -0.50 6.34 -3.12
C GLY A 415 -0.09 7.83 -3.22
N ASP A 416 -0.89 8.74 -2.68
CA ASP A 416 -0.56 10.17 -2.62
C ASP A 416 0.02 10.53 -1.24
N PRO A 417 1.12 11.31 -1.17
CA PRO A 417 1.76 11.69 0.08
C PRO A 417 0.83 12.47 1.03
N ASP A 418 -0.21 13.13 0.55
CA ASP A 418 -1.16 13.85 1.40
C ASP A 418 -1.82 12.92 2.42
N THR A 419 -2.29 11.75 1.99
CA THR A 419 -2.96 10.79 2.88
C THR A 419 -2.04 10.18 3.93
N LEU A 420 -0.72 10.28 3.74
CA LEU A 420 0.28 9.90 4.71
C LEU A 420 0.67 11.08 5.62
N LEU A 421 1.00 12.23 5.04
CA LEU A 421 1.72 13.29 5.75
C LEU A 421 0.83 14.30 6.47
N TYR A 422 -0.35 14.63 5.91
CA TYR A 422 -1.21 15.64 6.52
C TYR A 422 -1.67 15.24 7.91
N GLY A 423 -2.19 14.02 8.05
CA GLY A 423 -2.61 13.47 9.34
C GLY A 423 -1.47 13.31 10.36
N MET A 424 -0.23 13.18 9.90
CA MET A 424 0.93 13.02 10.78
C MET A 424 1.56 14.34 11.22
N TYR A 425 1.69 15.32 10.31
CA TYR A 425 2.58 16.47 10.55
C TYR A 425 1.90 17.83 10.54
N HIS A 426 0.66 17.95 10.03
CA HIS A 426 -0.04 19.24 10.12
C HIS A 426 -0.42 19.54 11.58
N SER A 427 -0.17 20.77 12.05
CA SER A 427 -0.37 21.16 13.46
C SER A 427 -1.81 20.91 13.97
N THR A 428 -2.81 21.01 13.08
CA THR A 428 -4.22 20.69 13.43
C THR A 428 -4.49 19.20 13.69
N SER A 429 -3.56 18.33 13.32
CA SER A 429 -3.65 16.88 13.56
C SER A 429 -3.07 16.46 14.92
N ALA A 430 -2.40 17.37 15.63
CA ALA A 430 -1.90 17.14 16.98
C ALA A 430 -3.04 16.68 17.92
N GLY A 431 -2.76 15.72 18.78
CA GLY A 431 -3.78 15.11 19.63
C GLY A 431 -4.60 14.02 18.92
N THR A 432 -4.13 13.51 17.80
CA THR A 432 -4.66 12.29 17.16
C THR A 432 -3.60 11.17 17.21
N TRP A 433 -4.04 9.92 17.08
CA TRP A 433 -3.11 8.78 17.06
C TRP A 433 -2.14 8.82 15.86
N GLN A 434 -2.50 9.53 14.80
CA GLN A 434 -1.65 9.70 13.62
C GLN A 434 -0.50 10.66 13.84
N SER A 435 -0.64 11.62 14.78
CA SER A 435 0.32 12.70 15.05
C SER A 435 0.86 12.69 16.50
N PRO A 436 1.45 11.57 16.97
CA PRO A 436 2.07 11.54 18.30
C PRO A 436 3.31 12.45 18.41
N GLU A 437 3.83 12.94 17.29
CA GLU A 437 4.90 13.94 17.25
C GLU A 437 4.46 15.27 17.85
N ASN A 438 3.17 15.59 17.79
CA ASN A 438 2.62 16.89 18.22
C ASN A 438 3.41 18.07 17.64
N LEU A 439 3.85 17.93 16.37
CA LEU A 439 4.66 18.93 15.69
C LEU A 439 3.85 20.20 15.47
N ASN A 440 4.48 21.35 15.75
CA ASN A 440 3.91 22.67 15.46
C ASN A 440 4.96 23.52 14.74
N ASP A 441 4.94 23.48 13.40
CA ASP A 441 5.87 24.22 12.55
C ASP A 441 5.11 24.84 11.37
N ALA A 442 5.09 26.18 11.32
CA ALA A 442 4.32 26.92 10.33
C ALA A 442 4.79 26.71 8.87
N GLU A 443 6.06 26.34 8.64
CA GLU A 443 6.55 26.03 7.29
C GLU A 443 6.07 24.64 6.86
N VAL A 444 6.03 23.66 7.79
CA VAL A 444 5.45 22.34 7.55
C VAL A 444 3.98 22.47 7.18
N ASP A 445 3.20 23.20 7.95
CA ASP A 445 1.79 23.47 7.65
C ASP A 445 1.61 24.12 6.28
N ALA A 446 2.42 25.15 5.98
CA ALA A 446 2.34 25.86 4.70
C ALA A 446 2.66 24.94 3.50
N TYR A 447 3.67 24.06 3.60
CA TYR A 447 4.01 23.13 2.52
C TYR A 447 2.94 22.03 2.34
N LEU A 448 2.32 21.56 3.42
CA LEU A 448 1.20 20.62 3.36
C LEU A 448 0.00 21.27 2.65
N GLU A 449 -0.35 22.50 3.01
CA GLU A 449 -1.44 23.24 2.36
C GLU A 449 -1.12 23.58 0.88
N GLU A 450 0.14 23.96 0.57
CA GLU A 450 0.57 24.16 -0.81
C GLU A 450 0.43 22.86 -1.61
N GLY A 451 0.86 21.71 -1.05
CA GLY A 451 0.74 20.41 -1.69
C GLY A 451 -0.70 19.96 -1.96
N ARG A 452 -1.64 20.34 -1.09
CA ARG A 452 -3.08 20.03 -1.22
C ARG A 452 -3.78 20.89 -2.25
N THR A 453 -3.39 22.15 -2.39
CA THR A 453 -4.15 23.15 -3.18
C THR A 453 -3.51 23.49 -4.51
N ALA A 454 -2.25 23.13 -4.73
CA ALA A 454 -1.56 23.36 -6.00
C ALA A 454 -2.23 22.60 -7.15
N THR A 455 -2.45 23.30 -8.27
CA THR A 455 -3.22 22.78 -9.42
C THR A 455 -2.37 22.04 -10.45
N THR A 456 -1.04 22.04 -10.28
CA THR A 456 -0.13 21.32 -11.18
C THR A 456 0.72 20.32 -10.42
N GLU A 457 1.02 19.19 -11.06
CA GLU A 457 1.87 18.13 -10.52
C GLU A 457 3.25 18.67 -10.09
N ALA A 458 3.89 19.49 -10.93
CA ALA A 458 5.20 20.08 -10.63
C ALA A 458 5.19 21.01 -9.40
N ALA A 459 4.10 21.75 -9.18
CA ALA A 459 3.97 22.59 -7.99
C ALA A 459 3.77 21.74 -6.73
N ARG A 460 2.97 20.67 -6.81
CA ARG A 460 2.77 19.71 -5.73
C ARG A 460 4.09 19.02 -5.36
N GLU A 461 4.81 18.51 -6.37
CA GLU A 461 6.11 17.87 -6.16
C GLU A 461 7.10 18.81 -5.47
N THR A 462 7.14 20.08 -5.89
CA THR A 462 7.97 21.11 -5.24
C THR A 462 7.59 21.29 -3.77
N ALA A 463 6.29 21.37 -3.45
CA ALA A 463 5.81 21.53 -2.08
C ALA A 463 6.21 20.33 -1.20
N TYR A 464 5.97 19.09 -1.66
CA TYR A 464 6.32 17.89 -0.91
C TYR A 464 7.84 17.68 -0.79
N SER A 465 8.64 18.04 -1.79
CA SER A 465 10.10 18.03 -1.69
C SER A 465 10.62 18.99 -0.62
N LYS A 466 10.06 20.22 -0.54
CA LYS A 466 10.38 21.19 0.53
C LYS A 466 9.95 20.65 1.89
N LEU A 467 8.73 20.11 1.98
CA LEU A 467 8.20 19.49 3.18
C LEU A 467 9.11 18.36 3.69
N ASN A 468 9.48 17.44 2.80
CA ASN A 468 10.35 16.30 3.15
C ASN A 468 11.72 16.79 3.67
N THR A 469 12.32 17.80 3.02
CA THR A 469 13.56 18.44 3.49
C THR A 469 13.38 19.06 4.87
N ARG A 470 12.29 19.82 5.09
CA ARG A 470 12.01 20.48 6.38
C ARG A 470 11.81 19.46 7.50
N LEU A 471 11.06 18.38 7.25
CA LEU A 471 10.86 17.31 8.22
C LEU A 471 12.18 16.61 8.58
N MET A 472 13.06 16.38 7.61
CA MET A 472 14.41 15.85 7.88
C MET A 472 15.22 16.78 8.78
N ASP A 473 15.13 18.09 8.56
CA ASP A 473 15.85 19.10 9.38
C ASP A 473 15.30 19.21 10.79
N LEU A 474 13.99 19.11 10.96
CA LEU A 474 13.32 19.15 12.27
C LEU A 474 13.46 17.84 13.04
N ALA A 475 13.68 16.73 12.34
CA ALA A 475 13.76 15.38 12.89
C ALA A 475 12.63 15.06 13.88
N PRO A 476 11.34 15.19 13.53
CA PRO A 476 10.24 14.80 14.40
C PRO A 476 10.06 13.28 14.46
N THR A 477 10.67 12.57 13.53
CA THR A 477 10.51 11.13 13.32
C THR A 477 11.85 10.52 12.88
N ILE A 478 12.18 9.33 13.35
CA ILE A 478 13.19 8.45 12.77
C ILE A 478 12.49 7.67 11.66
N TYR A 479 12.87 7.92 10.41
CA TYR A 479 12.34 7.23 9.23
C TYR A 479 13.10 5.92 9.04
N GLY A 480 12.64 4.85 9.68
CA GLY A 480 13.39 3.61 9.83
C GLY A 480 13.68 2.90 8.51
N PHE A 481 12.64 2.56 7.77
CA PHE A 481 12.74 1.95 6.44
C PHE A 481 11.40 2.03 5.69
N ASP A 482 11.44 1.96 4.36
CA ASP A 482 10.26 1.80 3.52
C ASP A 482 9.89 0.33 3.44
N ARG A 483 8.62 0.01 3.66
CA ARG A 483 8.13 -1.37 3.69
C ARG A 483 8.02 -1.94 2.28
N GLN A 484 8.37 -3.23 2.15
CA GLN A 484 8.13 -4.04 0.96
C GLN A 484 7.34 -5.29 1.32
N SER A 485 6.32 -5.60 0.54
CA SER A 485 5.55 -6.83 0.71
C SER A 485 6.22 -7.95 -0.07
N ILE A 486 6.63 -9.01 0.63
CA ILE A 486 7.33 -10.15 0.01
C ILE A 486 6.40 -11.35 -0.05
N PHE A 487 6.28 -11.93 -1.24
CA PHE A 487 5.46 -13.10 -1.51
C PHE A 487 6.34 -14.24 -2.01
N ALA A 488 6.22 -15.42 -1.41
CA ALA A 488 6.77 -16.64 -1.98
C ALA A 488 5.77 -17.21 -3.00
N ALA A 489 6.21 -17.43 -4.23
CA ALA A 489 5.37 -17.88 -5.32
C ALA A 489 5.93 -19.14 -6.02
N SER A 490 5.03 -19.97 -6.53
CA SER A 490 5.40 -21.09 -7.38
C SER A 490 5.96 -20.60 -8.72
N ASN A 491 6.85 -21.38 -9.35
CA ASN A 491 7.42 -21.02 -10.65
C ASN A 491 6.40 -21.08 -11.82
N ARG A 492 5.15 -21.48 -11.55
CA ARG A 492 4.04 -21.46 -12.50
C ARG A 492 3.48 -20.07 -12.75
N VAL A 493 3.76 -19.10 -11.84
CA VAL A 493 3.16 -17.77 -11.87
C VAL A 493 4.15 -16.74 -12.40
N ASN A 494 3.70 -15.93 -13.35
CA ASN A 494 4.33 -14.67 -13.73
C ASN A 494 3.40 -13.52 -13.32
N ALA A 495 3.87 -12.63 -12.44
CA ALA A 495 3.09 -11.52 -11.87
C ALA A 495 3.87 -10.20 -12.03
N PRO A 496 3.96 -9.64 -13.24
CA PRO A 496 4.83 -8.49 -13.53
C PRO A 496 4.44 -7.23 -12.75
N ALA A 497 3.16 -7.03 -12.43
CA ALA A 497 2.73 -5.89 -11.61
C ALA A 497 3.22 -5.97 -10.14
N ILE A 498 3.65 -7.15 -9.67
CA ILE A 498 4.29 -7.32 -8.35
C ILE A 498 5.81 -7.31 -8.49
N SER A 499 6.35 -8.03 -9.47
CA SER A 499 7.78 -8.35 -9.56
C SER A 499 8.62 -7.35 -10.36
N ASP A 500 8.00 -6.48 -11.18
CA ASP A 500 8.68 -5.47 -12.00
C ASP A 500 8.27 -4.06 -11.58
N PRO A 501 9.15 -3.27 -10.93
CA PRO A 501 8.84 -1.91 -10.52
C PRO A 501 8.34 -0.99 -11.63
N SER A 502 8.72 -1.25 -12.91
CA SER A 502 8.26 -0.46 -14.06
C SER A 502 6.78 -0.72 -14.42
N GLN A 503 6.21 -1.81 -13.91
CA GLN A 503 4.83 -2.22 -14.11
C GLN A 503 3.98 -2.17 -12.83
N ALA A 504 4.61 -1.84 -11.70
CA ALA A 504 3.94 -1.72 -10.41
C ALA A 504 3.00 -0.50 -10.39
N PHE A 505 1.85 -0.65 -9.74
CA PHE A 505 0.91 0.46 -9.55
C PHE A 505 1.28 1.36 -8.36
N GLY A 506 2.20 0.92 -7.49
CA GLY A 506 2.59 1.68 -6.30
C GLY A 506 1.45 1.86 -5.30
N LEU A 507 0.55 0.89 -5.22
CA LEU A 507 -0.59 0.88 -4.30
C LEU A 507 -0.82 -0.54 -3.80
N ASP A 508 -0.89 -0.69 -2.49
CA ASP A 508 -1.00 -1.98 -1.80
C ASP A 508 -2.18 -2.82 -2.31
N GLY A 509 -1.89 -4.07 -2.69
CA GLY A 509 -2.85 -5.06 -3.21
C GLY A 509 -3.16 -4.92 -4.71
N MET A 510 -2.81 -3.80 -5.36
CA MET A 510 -3.09 -3.58 -6.78
C MET A 510 -2.14 -4.37 -7.69
N GLY A 511 -0.98 -4.79 -7.18
CA GLY A 511 -0.09 -5.73 -7.84
C GLY A 511 -0.77 -7.06 -8.17
N PHE A 512 -1.80 -7.46 -7.39
CA PHE A 512 -2.66 -8.60 -7.66
C PHE A 512 -3.74 -8.34 -8.72
N SER A 513 -3.45 -7.54 -9.72
CA SER A 513 -4.31 -7.40 -10.92
C SER A 513 -4.24 -8.70 -11.75
N PHE A 514 -5.12 -9.65 -11.47
CA PHE A 514 -5.07 -11.01 -12.03
C PHE A 514 -5.09 -11.05 -13.56
N ARG A 515 -5.75 -10.08 -14.20
CA ARG A 515 -5.76 -9.94 -15.67
C ARG A 515 -4.37 -9.69 -16.29
N LEU A 516 -3.40 -9.25 -15.47
CA LEU A 516 -2.00 -9.00 -15.87
C LEU A 516 -1.05 -10.12 -15.42
N MET A 517 -1.57 -11.13 -14.74
CA MET A 517 -0.81 -12.31 -14.36
C MET A 517 -0.91 -13.39 -15.43
N GLU A 518 0.05 -14.30 -15.42
CA GLU A 518 0.05 -15.49 -16.28
C GLU A 518 0.28 -16.72 -15.43
N VAL A 519 -0.42 -17.79 -15.74
CA VAL A 519 -0.28 -19.08 -15.07
C VAL A 519 0.06 -20.15 -16.10
N VAL A 520 1.09 -20.95 -15.81
CA VAL A 520 1.45 -22.12 -16.62
C VAL A 520 0.71 -23.34 -16.06
N ASP A 521 -0.01 -24.06 -16.89
CA ASP A 521 -0.53 -25.38 -16.51
C ASP A 521 0.60 -26.40 -16.37
N ASP A 522 0.45 -27.34 -15.40
CA ASP A 522 1.40 -28.43 -15.11
C ASP A 522 1.53 -29.43 -16.27
#